data_661591cf2f64c18f58c9befa079f24d7
#
_entry.id   661591cf2f64c18f58c9befa079f24d7
#
_cell.length_a   1.000
_cell.length_b   1.000
_cell.length_c   1.000
_cell.angle_alpha   90.00
_cell.angle_beta   90.00
_cell.angle_gamma   90.00
#
_symmetry.space_group_name_H-M   'P 1'
#
loop_
_entity.id
_entity.type
_entity.pdbx_description
1 polymer ?
#
loop_
_entity_poly.entity_id
_entity_poly.type
_entity_poly.pdbx_seq_one_letter_code
_entity_poly.pdbx_strand_id
1 'polypeptide(L)'
;MSEKSNKKQFTKDDDERFSPDLVIRKKSTDSAANDDTDAAVKEKSKFRLWMENFFYHYKWHSIAALFIIFVILFCVLQTCERTSYDTYILYAGGKTLRGTASDENGSEYRTVYDALGRYVSDFDGDGNRNLSFADIYLPSSEEIEEAKKNGDGINYTLLNDNDELFRQNMLIGDYYVCLISERLFEEWTKDAKNNPFKPIAEYLPEGAKIAATDADEGYLLASEYGVYLRTVPSYTRPGLKDLPSDTVICIRKLAGIGDSKKSTSKKHEAAEQTLKLILADKTPD
;
A
#
# COMPACT_ATOMS: atom_id res chain seq x y z
N MET A 1 2.88 32.91 49.92
CA MET A 1 2.72 34.03 49.00
C MET A 1 1.50 33.75 48.17
N SER A 2 0.50 34.58 48.37
CA SER A 2 -0.88 34.48 47.91
C SER A 2 -0.99 35.09 46.51
N GLU A 3 -1.64 34.40 45.57
CA GLU A 3 -2.17 35.09 44.41
C GLU A 3 -3.52 34.54 43.97
N LYS A 4 -4.41 35.35 44.09
CA LYS A 4 -5.80 35.57 43.92
C LYS A 4 -6.36 35.07 42.58
N SER A 5 -7.38 34.25 42.74
CA SER A 5 -8.45 33.95 41.82
C SER A 5 -9.20 35.20 41.39
N ASN A 6 -9.41 35.42 40.10
CA ASN A 6 -10.29 36.46 39.57
C ASN A 6 -11.45 35.79 38.82
N LYS A 7 -12.55 35.58 39.54
CA LYS A 7 -13.87 35.24 39.02
C LYS A 7 -14.48 36.50 38.40
N LYS A 8 -14.69 36.53 37.10
CA LYS A 8 -15.63 37.48 36.46
C LYS A 8 -17.03 36.88 36.47
N GLN A 9 -17.88 37.49 37.28
CA GLN A 9 -19.34 37.36 37.22
C GLN A 9 -19.86 37.95 35.91
N PHE A 10 -20.67 37.18 35.21
CA PHE A 10 -21.44 37.63 34.07
C PHE A 10 -22.88 37.86 34.58
N THR A 11 -23.28 39.11 34.63
CA THR A 11 -24.61 39.54 34.98
C THR A 11 -25.57 39.31 33.82
N LYS A 12 -26.68 38.76 34.19
CA LYS A 12 -27.91 38.54 33.44
C LYS A 12 -28.65 39.88 33.45
N ASP A 13 -29.04 40.37 32.28
CA ASP A 13 -30.22 41.22 32.02
C ASP A 13 -30.02 41.81 30.62
N ASP A 14 -30.92 41.41 29.74
CA ASP A 14 -31.69 42.31 28.90
C ASP A 14 -32.53 41.49 27.91
N ASP A 15 -33.76 41.20 28.40
CA ASP A 15 -34.89 40.81 27.58
C ASP A 15 -35.39 42.07 26.84
N GLU A 16 -35.09 42.24 25.57
CA GLU A 16 -35.86 43.14 24.71
C GLU A 16 -36.60 42.34 23.64
N ARG A 17 -37.91 42.35 23.90
CA ARG A 17 -39.01 41.91 23.04
C ARG A 17 -38.97 42.61 21.69
N PHE A 18 -38.76 41.85 20.64
CA PHE A 18 -39.08 42.34 19.30
C PHE A 18 -40.46 41.81 18.89
N SER A 19 -41.47 42.69 18.98
CA SER A 19 -42.79 42.47 18.41
C SER A 19 -42.81 42.98 16.96
N PRO A 20 -43.17 42.16 15.97
CA PRO A 20 -43.43 42.71 14.64
C PRO A 20 -44.89 43.16 14.52
N ASP A 21 -45.10 44.44 14.65
CA ASP A 21 -46.35 45.03 14.27
C ASP A 21 -46.61 45.02 12.78
N LEU A 22 -47.54 44.17 12.39
CA LEU A 22 -48.05 44.02 11.04
C LEU A 22 -49.02 45.20 10.73
N VAL A 23 -48.50 46.28 10.17
CA VAL A 23 -49.33 47.37 9.63
C VAL A 23 -49.86 46.93 8.27
N ILE A 24 -51.08 46.43 8.28
CA ILE A 24 -51.87 46.23 7.06
C ILE A 24 -52.40 47.62 6.63
N ARG A 25 -51.80 48.23 5.65
CA ARG A 25 -52.30 49.44 4.98
C ARG A 25 -53.20 49.00 3.83
N LYS A 26 -54.55 49.05 4.12
CA LYS A 26 -55.54 49.05 3.07
C LYS A 26 -55.43 50.39 2.33
N LYS A 27 -55.24 50.34 1.02
CA LYS A 27 -55.44 51.46 0.13
C LYS A 27 -56.55 51.11 -0.84
N SER A 28 -57.68 51.82 -0.66
CA SER A 28 -58.86 51.75 -1.49
C SER A 28 -58.69 52.45 -2.83
N THR A 29 -59.19 51.77 -3.87
CA THR A 29 -59.91 52.29 -5.07
C THR A 29 -59.60 53.68 -5.58
N ASP A 30 -59.17 53.80 -6.83
CA ASP A 30 -60.05 54.21 -7.93
C ASP A 30 -59.29 54.25 -9.27
N SER A 31 -60.04 53.75 -10.26
CA SER A 31 -60.16 54.21 -11.66
C SER A 31 -59.02 54.02 -12.67
N ALA A 32 -59.35 53.12 -13.57
CA ALA A 32 -59.43 53.29 -15.03
C ALA A 32 -58.13 53.31 -15.85
N ALA A 33 -58.21 52.41 -16.78
CA ALA A 33 -57.74 52.39 -18.17
C ALA A 33 -56.57 51.50 -18.51
N ASN A 34 -56.92 50.44 -19.21
CA ASN A 34 -56.25 49.77 -20.37
C ASN A 34 -54.73 49.85 -20.42
N ASP A 35 -54.12 48.70 -20.28
CA ASP A 35 -53.31 48.16 -21.38
C ASP A 35 -53.10 46.66 -21.21
N ASP A 36 -53.38 45.94 -22.30
CA ASP A 36 -53.18 44.52 -22.46
C ASP A 36 -51.68 44.16 -22.37
N THR A 37 -51.29 43.46 -21.32
CA THR A 37 -50.16 42.55 -21.37
C THR A 37 -50.45 41.35 -20.47
N ASP A 38 -50.89 40.26 -21.10
CA ASP A 38 -50.94 38.91 -20.55
C ASP A 38 -49.56 38.48 -20.08
N ALA A 39 -49.16 38.92 -18.89
CA ALA A 39 -48.10 38.27 -18.15
C ALA A 39 -48.73 37.04 -17.49
N ALA A 40 -48.72 35.93 -18.16
CA ALA A 40 -49.03 34.63 -17.60
C ALA A 40 -48.20 34.44 -16.33
N VAL A 41 -48.83 34.65 -15.18
CA VAL A 41 -48.30 34.26 -13.87
C VAL A 41 -48.20 32.74 -13.90
N LYS A 42 -46.99 32.23 -14.28
CA LYS A 42 -46.67 30.83 -14.22
C LYS A 42 -46.93 30.36 -12.79
N GLU A 43 -48.03 29.65 -12.56
CA GLU A 43 -48.30 29.00 -11.27
C GLU A 43 -47.04 28.18 -10.90
N LYS A 44 -46.35 28.60 -9.85
CA LYS A 44 -45.26 27.83 -9.31
C LYS A 44 -45.79 26.46 -8.92
N SER A 45 -45.28 25.41 -9.48
CA SER A 45 -45.73 24.06 -9.19
C SER A 45 -45.71 23.85 -7.65
N LYS A 46 -46.69 23.15 -7.11
CA LYS A 46 -46.81 22.84 -5.67
C LYS A 46 -45.49 22.23 -5.12
N PHE A 47 -44.80 21.49 -5.95
CA PHE A 47 -43.46 20.91 -5.65
C PHE A 47 -42.40 21.99 -5.42
N ARG A 48 -42.40 23.06 -6.24
CA ARG A 48 -41.42 24.15 -6.12
C ARG A 48 -41.65 24.97 -4.84
N LEU A 49 -42.89 25.21 -4.50
CA LEU A 49 -43.24 25.89 -3.23
C LEU A 49 -42.89 25.04 -2.00
N TRP A 50 -43.13 23.74 -2.10
CA TRP A 50 -42.69 22.79 -1.07
C TRP A 50 -41.18 22.77 -0.90
N MET A 51 -40.41 22.70 -2.01
CA MET A 51 -38.94 22.76 -2.01
C MET A 51 -38.42 24.08 -1.42
N GLU A 52 -39.00 25.24 -1.84
CA GLU A 52 -38.59 26.55 -1.30
C GLU A 52 -38.77 26.60 0.22
N ASN A 53 -39.90 26.08 0.74
CA ASN A 53 -40.20 26.03 2.18
C ASN A 53 -39.28 25.03 2.90
N PHE A 54 -39.06 23.87 2.32
CA PHE A 54 -38.15 22.85 2.87
C PHE A 54 -36.72 23.40 3.01
N PHE A 55 -36.19 24.01 1.95
CA PHE A 55 -34.84 24.58 2.00
C PHE A 55 -34.74 25.79 2.94
N TYR A 56 -35.79 26.56 3.12
CA TYR A 56 -35.78 27.65 4.06
C TYR A 56 -35.65 27.19 5.51
N HIS A 57 -36.38 26.14 5.91
CA HIS A 57 -36.35 25.62 7.28
C HIS A 57 -35.22 24.63 7.56
N TYR A 58 -34.83 23.84 6.57
CA TYR A 58 -33.89 22.72 6.75
C TYR A 58 -32.57 22.89 6.02
N LYS A 59 -32.22 24.09 5.54
CA LYS A 59 -30.99 24.34 4.76
C LYS A 59 -29.73 23.79 5.41
N TRP A 60 -29.55 24.00 6.71
CA TRP A 60 -28.39 23.52 7.43
C TRP A 60 -28.37 21.99 7.61
N HIS A 61 -29.51 21.39 7.88
CA HIS A 61 -29.64 19.94 7.98
C HIS A 61 -29.45 19.26 6.62
N SER A 62 -29.98 19.87 5.55
CA SER A 62 -29.78 19.33 4.18
C SER A 62 -28.34 19.42 3.73
N ILE A 63 -27.62 20.51 4.04
CA ILE A 63 -26.21 20.67 3.77
C ILE A 63 -25.39 19.62 4.56
N ALA A 64 -25.70 19.46 5.85
CA ALA A 64 -25.03 18.45 6.69
C ALA A 64 -25.27 17.02 6.18
N ALA A 65 -26.51 16.69 5.81
CA ALA A 65 -26.85 15.38 5.25
C ALA A 65 -26.13 15.13 3.92
N LEU A 66 -26.09 16.11 3.01
CA LEU A 66 -25.36 16.03 1.75
C LEU A 66 -23.86 15.84 1.97
N PHE A 67 -23.30 16.54 2.94
CA PHE A 67 -21.88 16.39 3.30
C PHE A 67 -21.58 15.00 3.84
N ILE A 68 -22.43 14.45 4.71
CA ILE A 68 -22.26 13.07 5.21
C ILE A 68 -22.33 12.05 4.07
N ILE A 69 -23.30 12.19 3.16
CA ILE A 69 -23.42 11.33 1.99
C ILE A 69 -22.18 11.44 1.11
N PHE A 70 -21.67 12.65 0.90
CA PHE A 70 -20.44 12.87 0.13
C PHE A 70 -19.23 12.18 0.78
N VAL A 71 -19.07 12.31 2.11
CA VAL A 71 -17.97 11.65 2.84
C VAL A 71 -18.08 10.13 2.73
N ILE A 72 -19.29 9.58 2.89
CA ILE A 72 -19.52 8.12 2.75
C ILE A 72 -19.17 7.66 1.34
N LEU A 73 -19.66 8.35 0.31
CA LEU A 73 -19.36 8.05 -1.10
C LEU A 73 -17.85 8.13 -1.37
N PHE A 74 -17.19 9.18 -0.87
CA PHE A 74 -15.75 9.36 -1.01
C PHE A 74 -14.96 8.22 -0.34
N CYS A 75 -15.34 7.82 0.87
CA CYS A 75 -14.73 6.68 1.56
C CYS A 75 -14.95 5.36 0.80
N VAL A 76 -16.14 5.14 0.23
CA VAL A 76 -16.45 3.95 -0.56
C VAL A 76 -15.59 3.92 -1.83
N LEU A 77 -15.51 5.04 -2.57
CA LEU A 77 -14.70 5.14 -3.78
C LEU A 77 -13.22 4.88 -3.48
N GLN A 78 -12.66 5.49 -2.42
CA GLN A 78 -11.29 5.25 -2.01
C GLN A 78 -11.02 3.77 -1.62
N THR A 79 -12.03 3.09 -1.06
CA THR A 79 -11.89 1.69 -0.69
C THR A 79 -11.91 0.78 -1.92
N CYS A 80 -12.70 1.14 -2.96
CA CYS A 80 -12.77 0.41 -4.22
C CYS A 80 -11.51 0.57 -5.09
N GLU A 81 -10.73 1.65 -4.92
CA GLU A 81 -9.49 1.89 -5.68
C GLU A 81 -8.25 1.21 -5.06
N ARG A 82 -8.40 0.48 -3.94
CA ARG A 82 -7.26 -0.24 -3.36
C ARG A 82 -6.87 -1.38 -4.29
N THR A 83 -5.69 -1.22 -4.90
CA THR A 83 -5.06 -2.30 -5.65
C THR A 83 -4.83 -3.48 -4.71
N SER A 84 -5.46 -4.61 -5.01
CA SER A 84 -5.16 -5.88 -4.36
C SER A 84 -3.89 -6.44 -4.98
N TYR A 85 -2.96 -6.91 -4.16
CA TYR A 85 -1.77 -7.59 -4.63
C TYR A 85 -1.90 -9.09 -4.34
N ASP A 86 -1.66 -9.91 -5.35
CA ASP A 86 -1.69 -11.36 -5.23
C ASP A 86 -0.48 -11.90 -4.50
N THR A 87 0.69 -11.33 -4.77
CA THR A 87 1.95 -11.79 -4.17
C THR A 87 2.84 -10.62 -3.79
N TYR A 88 3.60 -10.82 -2.73
CA TYR A 88 4.54 -9.85 -2.17
C TYR A 88 5.94 -10.46 -2.18
N ILE A 89 6.87 -9.85 -2.93
CA ILE A 89 8.26 -10.29 -3.05
C ILE A 89 9.17 -9.17 -2.57
N LEU A 90 10.11 -9.51 -1.69
CA LEU A 90 11.12 -8.60 -1.16
C LEU A 90 12.47 -8.91 -1.78
N TYR A 91 13.16 -7.90 -2.29
CA TYR A 91 14.58 -7.94 -2.54
C TYR A 91 15.32 -7.09 -1.51
N ALA A 92 16.40 -7.62 -0.94
CA ALA A 92 17.29 -6.87 -0.05
C ALA A 92 18.74 -7.27 -0.27
N GLY A 93 19.60 -6.30 -0.55
CA GLY A 93 21.03 -6.56 -0.81
C GLY A 93 21.85 -5.30 -1.02
N GLY A 94 23.12 -5.49 -1.38
CA GLY A 94 24.09 -4.43 -1.59
C GLY A 94 23.91 -3.64 -2.89
N LYS A 95 23.03 -4.10 -3.80
CA LYS A 95 22.71 -3.41 -5.05
C LYS A 95 21.30 -2.81 -4.96
N THR A 96 21.12 -1.54 -5.31
CA THR A 96 19.79 -0.96 -5.51
C THR A 96 19.35 -1.17 -6.96
N LEU A 97 18.12 -1.64 -7.15
CA LEU A 97 17.54 -1.86 -8.48
C LEU A 97 16.90 -0.58 -9.05
N ARG A 98 16.57 0.38 -8.20
CA ARG A 98 15.92 1.64 -8.60
C ARG A 98 16.89 2.66 -9.21
N GLY A 99 18.20 2.38 -9.18
CA GLY A 99 19.21 3.30 -9.68
C GLY A 99 19.42 4.53 -8.79
N THR A 100 20.39 5.36 -9.16
CA THR A 100 20.56 6.69 -8.58
C THR A 100 19.57 7.68 -9.24
N ALA A 101 19.32 8.82 -8.62
CA ALA A 101 18.34 9.82 -9.03
C ALA A 101 18.45 10.34 -10.49
N SER A 102 19.50 9.95 -11.21
CA SER A 102 19.73 10.25 -12.63
C SER A 102 19.12 9.21 -13.60
N ASP A 103 18.68 8.06 -13.09
CA ASP A 103 18.11 7.01 -13.91
C ASP A 103 16.57 7.07 -13.80
N GLU A 104 15.97 8.05 -14.50
CA GLU A 104 14.54 8.39 -14.42
C GLU A 104 13.59 7.23 -14.76
N ASN A 105 14.09 6.09 -15.23
CA ASN A 105 13.28 4.96 -15.64
C ASN A 105 13.45 3.69 -14.79
N GLY A 106 14.39 3.64 -13.84
CA GLY A 106 14.58 2.45 -13.00
C GLY A 106 14.55 1.16 -13.83
N SER A 107 15.32 1.10 -14.94
CA SER A 107 15.19 0.06 -15.95
C SER A 107 15.42 -1.34 -15.34
N GLU A 108 16.37 -1.46 -14.42
CA GLU A 108 16.64 -2.74 -13.75
C GLU A 108 15.49 -3.15 -12.83
N TYR A 109 14.97 -2.24 -12.01
CA TYR A 109 13.80 -2.52 -11.17
C TYR A 109 12.62 -3.03 -11.99
N ARG A 110 12.31 -2.34 -13.09
CA ARG A 110 11.21 -2.74 -13.97
C ARG A 110 11.45 -4.08 -14.62
N THR A 111 12.68 -4.35 -15.07
CA THR A 111 13.03 -5.63 -15.70
C THR A 111 12.90 -6.79 -14.71
N VAL A 112 13.35 -6.60 -13.46
CA VAL A 112 13.19 -7.60 -12.39
C VAL A 112 11.70 -7.75 -12.03
N TYR A 113 10.96 -6.65 -11.88
CA TYR A 113 9.53 -6.65 -11.61
C TYR A 113 8.75 -7.43 -12.67
N ASP A 114 9.00 -7.15 -13.96
CA ASP A 114 8.34 -7.82 -15.08
C ASP A 114 8.72 -9.31 -15.15
N ALA A 115 9.97 -9.65 -14.80
CA ALA A 115 10.43 -11.04 -14.75
C ALA A 115 9.73 -11.83 -13.63
N LEU A 116 9.62 -11.26 -12.44
CA LEU A 116 8.94 -11.86 -11.29
C LEU A 116 7.43 -11.92 -11.50
N GLY A 117 6.83 -10.89 -12.10
CA GLY A 117 5.40 -10.82 -12.39
C GLY A 117 4.89 -11.97 -13.26
N ARG A 118 5.77 -12.62 -14.06
CA ARG A 118 5.40 -13.79 -14.88
C ARG A 118 5.04 -15.02 -14.05
N TYR A 119 5.50 -15.09 -12.80
CA TYR A 119 5.27 -16.22 -11.89
C TYR A 119 4.11 -15.97 -10.93
N VAL A 120 3.52 -14.78 -10.96
CA VAL A 120 2.37 -14.43 -10.13
C VAL A 120 1.10 -14.98 -10.74
N SER A 121 0.32 -15.71 -9.94
CA SER A 121 -1.03 -16.18 -10.30
C SER A 121 -2.05 -15.13 -9.87
N ASP A 122 -3.17 -15.04 -10.58
CA ASP A 122 -4.35 -14.34 -10.12
C ASP A 122 -4.97 -15.13 -8.95
N PHE A 123 -4.61 -14.77 -7.74
CA PHE A 123 -4.96 -15.52 -6.54
C PHE A 123 -6.28 -15.06 -5.93
N ASP A 124 -6.66 -13.81 -6.14
CA ASP A 124 -7.92 -13.25 -5.63
C ASP A 124 -9.08 -13.38 -6.65
N GLY A 125 -8.78 -13.73 -7.91
CA GLY A 125 -9.76 -14.00 -8.96
C GLY A 125 -10.34 -12.73 -9.60
N ASP A 126 -9.61 -11.61 -9.52
CA ASP A 126 -10.03 -10.32 -10.08
C ASP A 126 -9.69 -10.17 -11.59
N GLY A 127 -8.99 -11.15 -12.16
CA GLY A 127 -8.55 -11.17 -13.56
C GLY A 127 -7.23 -10.46 -13.81
N ASN A 128 -6.60 -9.91 -12.77
CA ASN A 128 -5.30 -9.26 -12.85
C ASN A 128 -4.26 -10.07 -12.08
N ARG A 129 -2.98 -9.87 -12.40
CA ARG A 129 -1.85 -10.49 -11.72
C ARG A 129 -0.99 -9.38 -11.13
N ASN A 130 -1.23 -9.05 -9.89
CA ASN A 130 -0.63 -7.90 -9.25
C ASN A 130 0.50 -8.32 -8.29
N LEU A 131 1.72 -7.87 -8.58
CA LEU A 131 2.89 -8.08 -7.73
C LEU A 131 3.18 -6.83 -6.89
N SER A 132 3.35 -7.01 -5.60
CA SER A 132 4.02 -6.02 -4.75
C SER A 132 5.50 -6.38 -4.63
N PHE A 133 6.39 -5.54 -5.16
CA PHE A 133 7.82 -5.77 -5.14
C PHE A 133 8.53 -4.66 -4.36
N ALA A 134 9.21 -5.03 -3.28
CA ALA A 134 10.02 -4.12 -2.48
C ALA A 134 11.50 -4.31 -2.82
N ASP A 135 12.20 -3.20 -3.02
CA ASP A 135 13.64 -3.10 -3.22
C ASP A 135 14.25 -2.35 -2.04
N ILE A 136 15.02 -3.05 -1.21
CA ILE A 136 15.65 -2.51 0.00
C ILE A 136 17.17 -2.59 -0.15
N TYR A 137 17.80 -1.43 -0.29
CA TYR A 137 19.25 -1.30 -0.38
C TYR A 137 19.89 -1.45 1.00
N LEU A 138 20.65 -2.54 1.19
CA LEU A 138 21.38 -2.87 2.42
C LEU A 138 22.78 -3.37 2.09
N PRO A 139 23.71 -2.46 1.79
CA PRO A 139 25.09 -2.81 1.48
C PRO A 139 25.83 -3.36 2.71
N SER A 140 26.85 -4.18 2.45
CA SER A 140 27.80 -4.62 3.46
C SER A 140 28.72 -3.48 3.92
N SER A 141 29.44 -3.70 5.02
CA SER A 141 30.43 -2.73 5.47
C SER A 141 31.53 -2.52 4.44
N GLU A 142 31.93 -3.58 3.73
CA GLU A 142 32.93 -3.56 2.66
C GLU A 142 32.46 -2.71 1.47
N GLU A 143 31.21 -2.90 1.03
CA GLU A 143 30.60 -2.11 -0.05
C GLU A 143 30.47 -0.62 0.32
N ILE A 144 30.14 -0.32 1.58
CA ILE A 144 30.11 1.06 2.10
C ILE A 144 31.51 1.69 2.06
N GLU A 145 32.55 0.96 2.48
CA GLU A 145 33.93 1.45 2.46
C GLU A 145 34.45 1.63 1.01
N GLU A 146 34.05 0.77 0.10
CA GLU A 146 34.37 0.90 -1.31
C GLU A 146 33.71 2.14 -1.93
N ALA A 147 32.41 2.33 -1.68
CA ALA A 147 31.66 3.51 -2.11
C ALA A 147 32.31 4.81 -1.61
N LYS A 148 32.73 4.86 -0.34
CA LYS A 148 33.47 5.99 0.22
C LYS A 148 34.79 6.26 -0.49
N LYS A 149 35.57 5.21 -0.81
CA LYS A 149 36.83 5.34 -1.54
C LYS A 149 36.61 5.88 -2.95
N ASN A 150 35.49 5.52 -3.57
CA ASN A 150 35.10 6.00 -4.90
C ASN A 150 34.54 7.42 -4.89
N GLY A 151 34.33 8.02 -3.69
CA GLY A 151 33.76 9.34 -3.53
C GLY A 151 32.25 9.39 -3.60
N ASP A 152 31.59 8.25 -3.53
CA ASP A 152 30.13 8.17 -3.50
C ASP A 152 29.59 8.64 -2.15
N GLY A 153 28.55 9.47 -2.19
CA GLY A 153 27.88 9.95 -0.99
C GLY A 153 27.06 8.85 -0.32
N ILE A 154 27.35 8.55 0.95
CA ILE A 154 26.58 7.57 1.72
C ILE A 154 25.50 8.27 2.52
N ASN A 155 24.24 7.91 2.28
CA ASN A 155 23.11 8.39 3.07
C ASN A 155 22.83 7.42 4.22
N TYR A 156 23.44 7.65 5.38
CA TYR A 156 23.27 6.80 6.56
C TYR A 156 21.86 6.79 7.14
N THR A 157 21.11 7.89 6.98
CA THR A 157 19.70 7.92 7.40
C THR A 157 18.89 6.92 6.57
N LEU A 158 19.06 6.93 5.26
CA LEU A 158 18.39 5.98 4.36
C LEU A 158 18.78 4.53 4.70
N LEU A 159 20.05 4.26 5.00
CA LEU A 159 20.51 2.91 5.38
C LEU A 159 19.86 2.44 6.68
N ASN A 160 19.75 3.31 7.69
CA ASN A 160 19.08 2.99 8.94
C ASN A 160 17.57 2.75 8.74
N ASP A 161 16.92 3.59 7.93
CA ASP A 161 15.50 3.43 7.61
C ASP A 161 15.24 2.12 6.85
N ASN A 162 16.13 1.76 5.93
CA ASN A 162 16.08 0.51 5.18
C ASN A 162 16.30 -0.71 6.08
N ASP A 163 17.26 -0.65 7.03
CA ASP A 163 17.49 -1.74 7.99
C ASP A 163 16.25 -1.96 8.87
N GLU A 164 15.66 -0.90 9.39
CA GLU A 164 14.43 -0.98 10.17
C GLU A 164 13.27 -1.54 9.34
N LEU A 165 13.09 -1.06 8.11
CA LEU A 165 12.07 -1.56 7.17
C LEU A 165 12.27 -3.05 6.88
N PHE A 166 13.51 -3.49 6.65
CA PHE A 166 13.84 -4.89 6.41
C PHE A 166 13.50 -5.74 7.64
N ARG A 167 13.91 -5.32 8.84
CA ARG A 167 13.59 -6.01 10.10
C ARG A 167 12.09 -6.12 10.33
N GLN A 168 11.35 -5.05 10.11
CA GLN A 168 9.89 -5.07 10.23
C GLN A 168 9.26 -6.07 9.25
N ASN A 169 9.72 -6.10 7.99
CA ASN A 169 9.22 -7.06 7.01
C ASN A 169 9.58 -8.50 7.37
N MET A 170 10.76 -8.75 7.94
CA MET A 170 11.14 -10.09 8.39
C MET A 170 10.30 -10.58 9.58
N LEU A 171 9.85 -9.68 10.45
CA LEU A 171 9.12 -10.05 11.66
C LEU A 171 7.60 -10.11 11.47
N ILE A 172 7.01 -9.12 10.80
CA ILE A 172 5.55 -8.92 10.75
C ILE A 172 5.01 -8.50 9.36
N GLY A 173 5.87 -8.37 8.33
CA GLY A 173 5.46 -7.89 7.01
C GLY A 173 4.69 -8.91 6.18
N ASP A 174 4.10 -8.44 5.09
CA ASP A 174 3.37 -9.26 4.11
C ASP A 174 4.28 -9.91 3.06
N TYR A 175 5.59 -9.59 3.05
CA TYR A 175 6.55 -10.13 2.10
C TYR A 175 7.04 -11.51 2.54
N TYR A 176 6.52 -12.54 1.92
CA TYR A 176 6.87 -13.92 2.28
C TYR A 176 7.96 -14.50 1.41
N VAL A 177 7.96 -14.22 0.09
CA VAL A 177 9.08 -14.60 -0.80
C VAL A 177 10.16 -13.54 -0.66
N CYS A 178 11.36 -13.97 -0.30
CA CYS A 178 12.51 -13.10 -0.07
C CYS A 178 13.65 -13.47 -1.01
N LEU A 179 14.18 -12.47 -1.70
CA LEU A 179 15.40 -12.49 -2.51
C LEU A 179 16.43 -11.65 -1.75
N ILE A 180 17.28 -12.26 -0.97
CA ILE A 180 18.19 -11.54 -0.07
C ILE A 180 19.63 -11.92 -0.32
N SER A 181 20.57 -11.00 -0.08
CA SER A 181 22.00 -11.33 -0.19
C SER A 181 22.38 -12.43 0.79
N GLU A 182 23.36 -13.25 0.43
CA GLU A 182 23.88 -14.35 1.25
C GLU A 182 24.22 -13.88 2.67
N ARG A 183 24.86 -12.72 2.82
CA ARG A 183 25.19 -12.12 4.11
C ARG A 183 23.95 -11.93 4.99
N LEU A 184 22.89 -11.33 4.46
CA LEU A 184 21.64 -11.12 5.19
C LEU A 184 20.97 -12.45 5.53
N PHE A 185 21.00 -13.40 4.60
CA PHE A 185 20.45 -14.73 4.80
C PHE A 185 21.16 -15.45 5.94
N GLU A 186 22.49 -15.46 5.95
CA GLU A 186 23.29 -16.05 7.02
C GLU A 186 23.04 -15.39 8.38
N GLU A 187 22.95 -14.04 8.42
CA GLU A 187 22.65 -13.31 9.65
C GLU A 187 21.34 -13.78 10.27
N TRP A 188 20.28 -13.93 9.46
CA TRP A 188 18.95 -14.32 9.93
C TRP A 188 18.77 -15.82 10.16
N THR A 189 19.60 -16.66 9.59
CA THR A 189 19.60 -18.13 9.80
C THR A 189 20.56 -18.60 10.89
N LYS A 190 21.46 -17.74 11.36
CA LYS A 190 22.49 -18.05 12.36
C LYS A 190 21.91 -18.62 13.66
N ASP A 191 20.76 -18.10 14.09
CA ASP A 191 20.04 -18.59 15.26
C ASP A 191 18.88 -19.48 14.80
N ALA A 192 19.07 -20.79 14.86
CA ALA A 192 18.05 -21.77 14.46
C ALA A 192 16.72 -21.60 15.20
N LYS A 193 16.74 -21.07 16.43
CA LYS A 193 15.52 -20.88 17.24
C LYS A 193 14.65 -19.71 16.73
N ASN A 194 15.31 -18.67 16.24
CA ASN A 194 14.65 -17.45 15.75
C ASN A 194 14.64 -17.33 14.22
N ASN A 195 15.04 -18.39 13.52
CA ASN A 195 15.06 -18.42 12.07
C ASN A 195 13.64 -18.21 11.49
N PRO A 196 13.42 -17.14 10.69
CA PRO A 196 12.10 -16.83 10.15
C PRO A 196 11.71 -17.65 8.92
N PHE A 197 12.64 -18.44 8.34
CA PHE A 197 12.41 -19.11 7.06
C PHE A 197 11.93 -20.55 7.22
N LYS A 198 11.17 -21.02 6.23
CA LYS A 198 10.74 -22.41 6.08
C LYS A 198 11.81 -23.24 5.35
N PRO A 199 11.86 -24.57 5.56
CA PRO A 199 12.70 -25.44 4.79
C PRO A 199 12.38 -25.34 3.29
N ILE A 200 13.41 -25.07 2.45
CA ILE A 200 13.24 -24.83 1.02
C ILE A 200 12.93 -26.11 0.24
N ALA A 201 13.33 -27.26 0.78
CA ALA A 201 13.15 -28.56 0.14
C ALA A 201 11.68 -28.89 -0.19
N GLU A 202 10.73 -28.37 0.60
CA GLU A 202 9.29 -28.56 0.38
C GLU A 202 8.76 -27.85 -0.89
N TYR A 203 9.53 -26.94 -1.44
CA TYR A 203 9.15 -26.09 -2.58
C TYR A 203 9.89 -26.43 -3.86
N LEU A 204 10.95 -27.23 -3.76
CA LEU A 204 11.72 -27.68 -4.94
C LEU A 204 10.85 -28.58 -5.84
N PRO A 205 11.03 -28.51 -7.17
CA PRO A 205 10.35 -29.41 -8.09
C PRO A 205 10.60 -30.88 -7.76
N GLU A 206 9.64 -31.73 -8.07
CA GLU A 206 9.78 -33.18 -7.91
C GLU A 206 10.97 -33.71 -8.74
N GLY A 207 11.86 -34.45 -8.12
CA GLY A 207 13.09 -34.96 -8.75
C GLY A 207 14.19 -33.91 -8.89
N ALA A 208 14.10 -32.76 -8.23
CA ALA A 208 15.16 -31.74 -8.24
C ALA A 208 16.48 -32.32 -7.76
N LYS A 209 17.55 -32.09 -8.53
CA LYS A 209 18.91 -32.44 -8.14
C LYS A 209 19.48 -31.35 -7.25
N ILE A 210 20.07 -31.72 -6.13
CA ILE A 210 20.83 -30.81 -5.28
C ILE A 210 22.28 -30.82 -5.69
N ALA A 211 22.79 -29.65 -6.06
CA ALA A 211 24.21 -29.47 -6.38
C ALA A 211 25.03 -29.39 -5.10
N ALA A 212 26.22 -29.96 -5.12
CA ALA A 212 27.19 -29.87 -4.02
C ALA A 212 28.08 -28.62 -4.16
N THR A 213 28.30 -28.18 -5.38
CA THR A 213 29.13 -27.01 -5.72
C THR A 213 28.52 -26.23 -6.89
N ASP A 214 28.98 -25.00 -7.13
CA ASP A 214 28.60 -24.20 -8.30
C ASP A 214 28.91 -24.85 -9.67
N ALA A 215 29.78 -25.83 -9.69
CA ALA A 215 30.14 -26.55 -10.92
C ALA A 215 29.17 -27.67 -11.26
N ASP A 216 28.32 -28.07 -10.32
CA ASP A 216 27.38 -29.16 -10.48
C ASP A 216 26.04 -28.66 -11.05
N GLU A 217 25.36 -29.50 -11.84
CA GLU A 217 24.02 -29.23 -12.30
C GLU A 217 23.01 -29.43 -11.16
N GLY A 218 22.14 -28.45 -10.94
CA GLY A 218 21.06 -28.52 -9.95
C GLY A 218 20.95 -27.30 -9.07
N TYR A 219 20.19 -27.44 -8.01
CA TYR A 219 19.95 -26.38 -7.04
C TYR A 219 21.03 -26.34 -5.96
N LEU A 220 21.83 -25.29 -5.91
CA LEU A 220 22.79 -25.09 -4.85
C LEU A 220 22.12 -24.47 -3.65
N LEU A 221 22.08 -25.20 -2.55
CA LEU A 221 21.47 -24.70 -1.30
C LEU A 221 22.46 -23.78 -0.58
N ALA A 222 21.99 -22.59 -0.19
CA ALA A 222 22.70 -21.74 0.76
C ALA A 222 22.62 -22.34 2.18
N SER A 223 21.49 -22.98 2.50
CA SER A 223 21.27 -23.84 3.66
C SER A 223 19.97 -24.65 3.44
N GLU A 224 19.48 -25.36 4.46
CA GLU A 224 18.17 -26.02 4.40
C GLU A 224 16.99 -25.05 4.17
N TYR A 225 17.20 -23.72 4.33
CA TYR A 225 16.15 -22.69 4.25
C TYR A 225 16.19 -21.83 2.98
N GLY A 226 17.20 -21.98 2.13
CA GLY A 226 17.35 -21.14 0.94
C GLY A 226 18.20 -21.75 -0.15
N VAL A 227 17.96 -21.28 -1.39
CA VAL A 227 18.67 -21.69 -2.60
C VAL A 227 19.30 -20.45 -3.23
N TYR A 228 20.54 -20.58 -3.73
CA TYR A 228 21.13 -19.53 -4.55
C TYR A 228 20.37 -19.35 -5.86
N LEU A 229 19.86 -18.14 -6.07
CA LEU A 229 19.02 -17.82 -7.24
C LEU A 229 19.75 -18.14 -8.56
N ARG A 230 21.08 -17.93 -8.62
CA ARG A 230 21.92 -18.22 -9.79
C ARG A 230 21.86 -19.68 -10.28
N THR A 231 21.44 -20.61 -9.43
CA THR A 231 21.32 -22.03 -9.78
C THR A 231 19.89 -22.46 -10.10
N VAL A 232 18.94 -21.55 -9.92
CA VAL A 232 17.54 -21.79 -10.26
C VAL A 232 17.32 -21.60 -11.77
N PRO A 233 16.57 -22.47 -12.47
CA PRO A 233 16.35 -22.35 -13.91
C PRO A 233 15.81 -20.98 -14.36
N SER A 234 14.95 -20.35 -13.56
CA SER A 234 14.41 -19.03 -13.83
C SER A 234 15.46 -17.91 -13.88
N TYR A 235 16.64 -18.09 -13.28
CA TYR A 235 17.73 -17.10 -13.30
C TYR A 235 18.25 -16.80 -14.71
N THR A 236 18.05 -17.70 -15.67
CA THR A 236 18.41 -17.46 -17.07
C THR A 236 17.55 -16.39 -17.73
N ARG A 237 16.47 -16.00 -17.11
CA ARG A 237 15.53 -14.99 -17.63
C ARG A 237 16.10 -13.58 -17.49
N PRO A 238 15.90 -12.71 -18.50
CA PRO A 238 16.20 -11.29 -18.36
C PRO A 238 15.51 -10.71 -17.14
N GLY A 239 16.21 -9.89 -16.41
CA GLY A 239 15.77 -9.31 -15.13
C GLY A 239 16.25 -10.11 -13.93
N LEU A 240 15.96 -11.41 -13.82
CA LEU A 240 16.48 -12.22 -12.73
C LEU A 240 17.99 -12.40 -12.81
N LYS A 241 18.53 -12.50 -14.02
CA LYS A 241 19.98 -12.57 -14.27
C LYS A 241 20.72 -11.29 -13.84
N ASP A 242 20.01 -10.16 -13.75
CA ASP A 242 20.61 -8.88 -13.37
C ASP A 242 20.75 -8.72 -11.85
N LEU A 243 20.15 -9.63 -11.08
CA LEU A 243 20.33 -9.71 -9.63
C LEU A 243 21.74 -10.24 -9.28
N PRO A 244 22.32 -9.79 -8.16
CA PRO A 244 23.62 -10.27 -7.70
C PRO A 244 23.68 -11.80 -7.58
N SER A 245 24.84 -12.38 -7.90
CA SER A 245 25.04 -13.83 -7.89
C SER A 245 24.97 -14.45 -6.48
N ASP A 246 25.13 -13.65 -5.43
CA ASP A 246 25.00 -14.03 -4.03
C ASP A 246 23.54 -13.96 -3.53
N THR A 247 22.57 -13.67 -4.42
CA THR A 247 21.17 -13.63 -4.04
C THR A 247 20.64 -15.01 -3.70
N VAL A 248 20.08 -15.15 -2.51
CA VAL A 248 19.40 -16.35 -2.01
C VAL A 248 17.91 -16.15 -2.06
N ILE A 249 17.19 -17.11 -2.66
CA ILE A 249 15.73 -17.15 -2.61
C ILE A 249 15.29 -18.03 -1.45
N CYS A 250 14.38 -17.50 -0.62
CA CYS A 250 13.85 -18.17 0.54
C CYS A 250 12.39 -17.74 0.81
N ILE A 251 11.71 -18.45 1.70
CA ILE A 251 10.33 -18.13 2.08
C ILE A 251 10.20 -18.00 3.58
N ARG A 252 9.55 -16.93 4.01
CA ARG A 252 9.33 -16.64 5.41
C ARG A 252 8.17 -17.48 5.97
N LYS A 253 8.29 -17.91 7.23
CA LYS A 253 7.19 -18.51 8.01
C LYS A 253 6.09 -17.48 8.28
N LEU A 254 4.89 -17.95 8.54
CA LEU A 254 3.87 -17.13 9.16
C LEU A 254 4.34 -16.71 10.57
N ALA A 255 4.36 -15.42 10.86
CA ALA A 255 4.68 -14.95 12.20
C ALA A 255 3.49 -15.21 13.14
N GLY A 256 3.78 -15.53 14.43
CA GLY A 256 2.73 -15.90 15.38
C GLY A 256 1.81 -14.75 15.81
N ILE A 257 2.22 -13.50 15.58
CA ILE A 257 1.47 -12.30 16.00
C ILE A 257 0.94 -11.59 14.74
N GLY A 258 -0.36 -11.62 14.52
CA GLY A 258 -1.00 -10.94 13.39
C GLY A 258 -1.24 -11.82 12.15
N ASP A 259 -0.45 -12.87 11.94
CA ASP A 259 -0.54 -13.76 10.78
C ASP A 259 -1.63 -14.85 10.91
N SER A 260 -2.35 -14.88 12.02
CA SER A 260 -3.47 -15.83 12.24
C SER A 260 -4.75 -15.47 11.50
N LYS A 261 -4.81 -14.31 10.83
CA LYS A 261 -5.97 -13.90 10.05
C LYS A 261 -6.05 -14.69 8.74
N LYS A 262 -7.26 -15.07 8.35
CA LYS A 262 -7.52 -15.81 7.10
C LYS A 262 -6.94 -15.13 5.85
N SER A 263 -6.88 -13.80 5.80
CA SER A 263 -6.26 -13.04 4.70
C SER A 263 -4.75 -13.24 4.63
N THR A 264 -4.07 -13.26 5.78
CA THR A 264 -2.62 -13.44 5.88
C THR A 264 -2.21 -14.87 5.47
N SER A 265 -2.99 -15.87 5.88
CA SER A 265 -2.80 -17.27 5.44
C SER A 265 -2.93 -17.41 3.91
N LYS A 266 -3.92 -16.74 3.30
CA LYS A 266 -4.07 -16.71 1.84
C LYS A 266 -2.89 -16.08 1.12
N LYS A 267 -2.39 -14.93 1.60
CA LYS A 267 -1.21 -14.28 1.04
C LYS A 267 0.03 -15.19 1.12
N HIS A 268 0.18 -15.91 2.22
CA HIS A 268 1.27 -16.86 2.37
C HIS A 268 1.14 -18.05 1.40
N GLU A 269 -0.06 -18.56 1.19
CA GLU A 269 -0.35 -19.63 0.21
C GLU A 269 -0.04 -19.17 -1.22
N ALA A 270 -0.41 -17.95 -1.59
CA ALA A 270 -0.06 -17.34 -2.87
C ALA A 270 1.46 -17.21 -3.04
N ALA A 271 2.17 -16.81 -1.98
CA ALA A 271 3.62 -16.71 -1.98
C ALA A 271 4.29 -18.08 -2.14
N GLU A 272 3.78 -19.13 -1.48
CA GLU A 272 4.27 -20.51 -1.65
C GLU A 272 4.09 -21.01 -3.09
N GLN A 273 2.94 -20.70 -3.69
CA GLN A 273 2.69 -21.06 -5.09
C GLN A 273 3.63 -20.31 -6.03
N THR A 274 3.80 -18.99 -5.84
CA THR A 274 4.72 -18.17 -6.64
C THR A 274 6.16 -18.67 -6.51
N LEU A 275 6.61 -19.01 -5.29
CA LEU A 275 7.95 -19.59 -5.08
C LEU A 275 8.14 -20.87 -5.87
N LYS A 276 7.19 -21.79 -5.83
CA LYS A 276 7.26 -23.05 -6.61
C LYS A 276 7.36 -22.80 -8.11
N LEU A 277 6.62 -21.81 -8.62
CA LEU A 277 6.66 -21.42 -10.03
C LEU A 277 8.03 -20.84 -10.41
N ILE A 278 8.59 -19.97 -9.57
CA ILE A 278 9.94 -19.40 -9.75
C ILE A 278 10.99 -20.54 -9.78
N LEU A 279 10.95 -21.44 -8.79
CA LEU A 279 11.93 -22.54 -8.67
C LEU A 279 11.81 -23.51 -9.85
N ALA A 280 10.62 -23.76 -10.37
CA ALA A 280 10.40 -24.67 -11.50
C ALA A 280 10.53 -23.99 -12.88
N ASP A 281 10.73 -22.67 -12.95
CA ASP A 281 10.63 -21.85 -14.17
C ASP A 281 9.33 -22.09 -14.96
N LYS A 282 8.21 -22.18 -14.26
CA LYS A 282 6.88 -22.37 -14.84
C LYS A 282 6.04 -21.14 -14.66
N THR A 283 5.34 -20.71 -15.71
CA THR A 283 4.32 -19.67 -15.60
C THR A 283 2.99 -20.29 -15.14
N PRO A 284 2.20 -19.54 -14.37
CA PRO A 284 0.84 -19.98 -14.04
C PRO A 284 -0.02 -20.11 -15.31
N ASP A 285 -0.92 -21.07 -15.29
CA ASP A 285 -1.89 -21.33 -16.36
C ASP A 285 -2.88 -20.17 -16.58
#